data_357f4682bcff063f89aed0a1c3257673
#
_entry.id   357f4682bcff063f89aed0a1c3257673
#
_cell.length_a   1.000
_cell.length_b   1.000
_cell.length_c   1.000
_cell.angle_alpha   90.00
_cell.angle_beta   90.00
_cell.angle_gamma   90.00
#
_symmetry.space_group_name_H-M   'P 1'
#
loop_
_entity.id
_entity.type
_entity.pdbx_description
1 polymer ?
#
loop_
_entity_poly.entity_id
_entity_poly.type
_entity_poly.pdbx_seq_one_letter_code
_entity_poly.pdbx_strand_id
1 'polypeptide(L)'
;DLLGRLQLAYENLPRWMQQGIVAWNKGSMELENGSKIIAASTSASAVRGMSFNIIFLDEFAFVQNHLADDFFASVYPTISSGKSTKVIIVSTPHGMNHFYRMWHDAERGQNEYVATEVHWSEVPGRNAKWKEQTIKNTSKQQFAIEFECEFLGSVDTLIAASKLKSLVYEQPVEQNGKLSVYERPYPKRDYIVTVDVARGVGKDYSAFIVADITEFPYKIVATYRDNEIKPMLFPSVIEEVATAYNNAYVLCEVNDIGDQVASILFYDLEYENLLMVAMRGRAGQIVGSGFSGVKTQLGVKMSTTTKKVGCSNLKTLIEEDKLMFCDYNIISELTTFIQKKQSFEAEEGCNDDLAMCLVIFSWLVAQDYFKEMTDQDVRKRIYEEQKNAIEQDMAPFGFVIDGLEDDDLTDSDGERWKKADEYGDRSYMWEYNG
;
A
#
# COMPACT_ATOMS: atom_id res chain seq x y z
N ASP A 1 12.60 -2.00 35.45
CA ASP A 1 12.05 -0.80 36.10
C ASP A 1 13.08 0.32 36.11
N LEU A 2 12.91 1.32 35.21
CA LEU A 2 13.82 2.47 35.07
C LEU A 2 13.95 3.30 36.34
N LEU A 3 12.83 3.51 37.06
CA LEU A 3 12.86 4.23 38.34
C LEU A 3 13.62 3.47 39.40
N GLY A 4 13.56 2.16 39.46
CA GLY A 4 14.36 1.36 40.39
C GLY A 4 15.86 1.48 40.15
N ARG A 5 16.29 1.59 38.84
CA ARG A 5 17.69 1.87 38.51
C ARG A 5 18.12 3.27 38.91
N LEU A 6 17.25 4.26 38.75
CA LEU A 6 17.48 5.62 39.25
C LEU A 6 17.58 5.67 40.74
N GLN A 7 16.74 4.93 41.47
CA GLN A 7 16.80 4.77 42.90
C GLN A 7 18.17 4.23 43.35
N LEU A 8 18.57 3.12 42.73
CA LEU A 8 19.87 2.52 43.03
C LEU A 8 21.03 3.47 42.74
N ALA A 9 20.98 4.20 41.64
CA ALA A 9 21.98 5.20 41.29
C ALA A 9 22.03 6.33 42.35
N TYR A 10 20.85 6.86 42.73
CA TYR A 10 20.75 7.91 43.75
C TYR A 10 21.26 7.45 45.10
N GLU A 11 20.89 6.26 45.58
CA GLU A 11 21.33 5.69 46.86
C GLU A 11 22.85 5.44 46.90
N ASN A 12 23.49 5.18 45.74
CA ASN A 12 24.92 4.98 45.63
C ASN A 12 25.72 6.31 45.45
N LEU A 13 25.05 7.45 45.27
CA LEU A 13 25.75 8.74 45.26
C LEU A 13 26.35 9.06 46.64
N PRO A 14 27.52 9.73 46.71
CA PRO A 14 27.99 10.29 47.95
C PRO A 14 26.95 11.24 48.57
N ARG A 15 26.81 11.23 49.90
CA ARG A 15 25.76 12.03 50.59
C ARG A 15 25.76 13.51 50.24
N TRP A 16 26.92 14.08 49.94
CA TRP A 16 27.05 15.49 49.58
C TRP A 16 26.55 15.79 48.15
N MET A 17 26.34 14.76 47.34
CA MET A 17 25.73 14.86 45.99
C MET A 17 24.25 14.53 46.00
N GLN A 18 23.72 13.91 47.07
CA GLN A 18 22.31 13.57 47.17
C GLN A 18 21.47 14.80 47.46
N GLN A 19 20.63 15.22 46.51
CA GLN A 19 19.60 16.22 46.77
C GLN A 19 18.51 15.66 47.66
N GLY A 20 17.91 16.49 48.54
CA GLY A 20 16.74 16.07 49.28
C GLY A 20 15.59 15.59 48.40
N ILE A 21 14.85 14.60 48.87
CA ILE A 21 13.71 14.04 48.15
C ILE A 21 12.42 14.58 48.79
N VAL A 22 11.60 15.23 47.96
CA VAL A 22 10.28 15.74 48.37
C VAL A 22 9.22 14.66 48.26
N ALA A 23 9.23 13.94 47.15
CA ALA A 23 8.31 12.86 46.88
C ALA A 23 8.96 11.75 46.06
N TRP A 24 8.65 10.51 46.41
CA TRP A 24 9.05 9.32 45.67
C TRP A 24 7.92 8.31 45.66
N ASN A 25 7.44 7.98 44.47
CA ASN A 25 6.41 6.98 44.28
C ASN A 25 6.77 6.04 43.11
N LYS A 26 5.90 5.09 42.76
CA LYS A 26 6.16 4.10 41.67
C LYS A 26 6.33 4.71 40.27
N GLY A 27 5.85 5.92 40.05
CA GLY A 27 5.85 6.56 38.73
C GLY A 27 6.61 7.88 38.67
N SER A 28 7.02 8.47 39.82
CA SER A 28 7.72 9.75 39.81
C SER A 28 8.62 9.93 41.02
N MET A 29 9.63 10.75 40.84
CA MET A 29 10.55 11.24 41.86
C MET A 29 10.65 12.76 41.75
N GLU A 30 10.55 13.45 42.86
CA GLU A 30 10.68 14.91 42.97
C GLU A 30 11.73 15.28 44.00
N LEU A 31 12.67 16.15 43.63
CA LEU A 31 13.77 16.60 44.45
C LEU A 31 13.52 18.00 45.00
N GLU A 32 14.17 18.34 46.12
CA GLU A 32 14.04 19.66 46.79
C GLU A 32 14.43 20.85 45.90
N ASN A 33 15.27 20.63 44.88
CA ASN A 33 15.62 21.65 43.92
C ASN A 33 14.56 21.88 42.81
N GLY A 34 13.38 21.23 42.95
CA GLY A 34 12.28 21.30 41.99
C GLY A 34 12.45 20.39 40.77
N SER A 35 13.53 19.61 40.67
CA SER A 35 13.71 18.63 39.58
C SER A 35 12.73 17.47 39.76
N LYS A 36 12.05 17.10 38.67
CA LYS A 36 11.07 16.03 38.69
C LYS A 36 11.36 15.02 37.56
N ILE A 37 11.34 13.74 37.90
CA ILE A 37 11.49 12.64 36.96
C ILE A 37 10.18 11.83 36.96
N ILE A 38 9.65 11.58 35.79
CA ILE A 38 8.42 10.80 35.61
C ILE A 38 8.73 9.64 34.69
N ALA A 39 8.33 8.43 35.08
CA ALA A 39 8.38 7.25 34.21
C ALA A 39 6.96 6.76 33.94
N ALA A 40 6.61 6.65 32.69
CA ALA A 40 5.29 6.20 32.23
C ALA A 40 5.45 5.29 31.01
N SER A 41 4.45 4.46 30.74
CA SER A 41 4.35 3.74 29.48
C SER A 41 4.03 4.72 28.35
N THR A 42 4.51 4.43 27.14
CA THR A 42 4.23 5.26 25.96
C THR A 42 2.74 5.25 25.64
N SER A 43 2.10 6.39 25.79
CA SER A 43 0.69 6.60 25.44
C SER A 43 0.44 8.07 25.14
N ALA A 44 -0.54 8.39 24.32
CA ALA A 44 -0.90 9.76 23.96
C ALA A 44 -1.28 10.65 25.16
N SER A 45 -1.73 10.06 26.26
CA SER A 45 -2.13 10.77 27.50
C SER A 45 -1.02 10.91 28.53
N ALA A 46 0.07 10.14 28.43
CA ALA A 46 1.09 10.02 29.49
C ALA A 46 1.79 11.33 29.83
N VAL A 47 1.90 12.24 28.88
CA VAL A 47 2.68 13.49 28.99
C VAL A 47 1.89 14.74 28.64
N ARG A 48 0.58 14.61 28.36
CA ARG A 48 -0.28 15.75 27.99
C ARG A 48 -0.34 16.78 29.09
N GLY A 49 -0.12 18.05 28.73
CA GLY A 49 -0.19 19.16 29.68
C GLY A 49 1.03 19.34 30.58
N MET A 50 2.10 18.58 30.35
CA MET A 50 3.34 18.70 31.09
C MET A 50 4.43 19.32 30.22
N SER A 51 5.36 20.06 30.82
CA SER A 51 6.55 20.60 30.19
C SER A 51 7.78 19.82 30.61
N PHE A 52 8.64 19.45 29.67
CA PHE A 52 9.83 18.67 29.95
C PHE A 52 11.08 19.35 29.35
N ASN A 53 12.19 19.27 30.07
CA ASN A 53 13.50 19.64 29.53
C ASN A 53 14.14 18.49 28.75
N ILE A 54 13.88 17.25 29.18
CA ILE A 54 14.40 16.03 28.54
C ILE A 54 13.26 15.02 28.45
N ILE A 55 13.11 14.42 27.26
CA ILE A 55 12.25 13.26 27.03
C ILE A 55 13.17 12.13 26.59
N PHE A 56 13.09 10.99 27.30
CA PHE A 56 13.86 9.79 27.01
C PHE A 56 12.89 8.67 26.65
N LEU A 57 12.99 8.16 25.43
CA LEU A 57 12.18 7.04 24.90
C LEU A 57 13.08 5.81 24.81
N ASP A 58 12.79 4.81 25.62
CA ASP A 58 13.52 3.54 25.67
C ASP A 58 12.76 2.47 24.91
N GLU A 59 13.46 1.63 24.15
CA GLU A 59 12.91 0.56 23.31
C GLU A 59 11.80 1.05 22.37
N PHE A 60 12.03 2.21 21.76
CA PHE A 60 10.99 2.90 21.02
C PHE A 60 10.56 2.17 19.75
N ALA A 61 11.43 1.36 19.13
CA ALA A 61 11.09 0.52 17.99
C ALA A 61 10.01 -0.53 18.28
N PHE A 62 9.81 -0.89 19.56
CA PHE A 62 8.80 -1.87 19.99
C PHE A 62 7.44 -1.24 20.31
N VAL A 63 7.33 0.07 20.21
CA VAL A 63 6.04 0.77 20.34
C VAL A 63 5.23 0.56 19.06
N GLN A 64 3.95 0.24 19.18
CA GLN A 64 3.06 0.07 18.04
C GLN A 64 3.00 1.36 17.20
N ASN A 65 2.99 1.27 15.87
CA ASN A 65 3.07 2.42 14.97
C ASN A 65 2.02 3.49 15.27
N HIS A 66 0.74 3.11 15.45
CA HIS A 66 -0.33 4.05 15.75
C HIS A 66 -0.14 4.76 17.11
N LEU A 67 0.40 4.06 18.12
CA LEU A 67 0.70 4.68 19.43
C LEU A 67 1.90 5.64 19.33
N ALA A 68 2.88 5.33 18.50
CA ALA A 68 4.02 6.20 18.25
C ALA A 68 3.58 7.50 17.55
N ASP A 69 2.76 7.42 16.53
CA ASP A 69 2.22 8.58 15.81
C ASP A 69 1.36 9.46 16.73
N ASP A 70 0.44 8.86 17.49
CA ASP A 70 -0.39 9.57 18.48
C ASP A 70 0.45 10.21 19.59
N PHE A 71 1.49 9.53 20.04
CA PHE A 71 2.42 10.07 21.03
C PHE A 71 3.12 11.31 20.49
N PHE A 72 3.73 11.24 19.30
CA PHE A 72 4.40 12.40 18.73
C PHE A 72 3.45 13.55 18.44
N ALA A 73 2.27 13.29 17.92
CA ALA A 73 1.25 14.32 17.71
C ALA A 73 0.87 15.04 19.02
N SER A 74 0.85 14.30 20.14
CA SER A 74 0.51 14.85 21.47
C SER A 74 1.68 15.57 22.15
N VAL A 75 2.92 15.12 21.92
CA VAL A 75 4.13 15.57 22.62
C VAL A 75 4.86 16.67 21.85
N TYR A 76 4.77 16.66 20.52
CA TYR A 76 5.49 17.62 19.67
C TYR A 76 5.19 19.09 19.99
N PRO A 77 3.94 19.51 20.28
CA PRO A 77 3.65 20.88 20.71
C PRO A 77 4.37 21.25 22.03
N THR A 78 4.56 20.30 22.94
CA THR A 78 5.28 20.49 24.21
C THR A 78 6.78 20.62 23.98
N ILE A 79 7.33 19.83 23.04
CA ILE A 79 8.74 19.89 22.64
C ILE A 79 9.04 21.22 21.96
N SER A 80 8.21 21.62 20.99
CA SER A 80 8.41 22.83 20.19
C SER A 80 8.23 24.13 20.98
N SER A 81 7.46 24.11 22.10
CA SER A 81 7.30 25.29 22.98
C SER A 81 8.48 25.54 23.91
N GLY A 82 9.32 24.52 24.11
CA GLY A 82 10.51 24.62 24.97
C GLY A 82 11.76 25.06 24.19
N LYS A 83 12.41 26.13 24.59
CA LYS A 83 13.65 26.62 23.95
C LYS A 83 14.85 25.66 24.06
N SER A 84 14.79 24.63 24.89
CA SER A 84 15.93 23.73 25.20
C SER A 84 15.50 22.28 25.47
N THR A 85 14.32 21.87 25.02
CA THR A 85 13.86 20.48 25.20
C THR A 85 14.70 19.55 24.33
N LYS A 86 15.25 18.50 24.95
CA LYS A 86 15.99 17.44 24.26
C LYS A 86 15.17 16.17 24.21
N VAL A 87 15.15 15.53 23.05
CA VAL A 87 14.52 14.22 22.87
C VAL A 87 15.62 13.20 22.59
N ILE A 88 15.69 12.17 23.40
CA ILE A 88 16.64 11.06 23.25
C ILE A 88 15.80 9.79 23.02
N ILE A 89 16.06 9.14 21.89
CA ILE A 89 15.37 7.92 21.49
C ILE A 89 16.41 6.81 21.39
N VAL A 90 16.18 5.72 22.10
CA VAL A 90 17.06 4.55 22.12
C VAL A 90 16.26 3.29 21.82
N SER A 91 16.77 2.45 20.93
CA SER A 91 16.19 1.13 20.67
C SER A 91 17.17 0.24 19.93
N THR A 92 16.97 -1.07 19.99
CA THR A 92 17.42 -1.98 18.95
C THR A 92 16.44 -1.92 17.77
N PRO A 93 16.88 -2.21 16.54
CA PRO A 93 16.01 -2.26 15.38
C PRO A 93 14.87 -3.28 15.55
N HIS A 94 13.69 -2.96 15.05
CA HIS A 94 12.56 -3.87 15.05
C HIS A 94 11.77 -3.70 13.74
N GLY A 95 12.24 -4.33 12.67
CA GLY A 95 11.67 -4.17 11.34
C GLY A 95 11.81 -2.76 10.78
N MET A 96 11.10 -2.46 9.69
CA MET A 96 11.09 -1.16 9.04
C MET A 96 9.90 -0.32 9.51
N ASN A 97 9.81 -0.08 10.82
CA ASN A 97 8.74 0.65 11.47
C ASN A 97 9.02 2.17 11.58
N HIS A 98 8.24 2.87 12.42
CA HIS A 98 8.40 4.31 12.67
C HIS A 98 9.82 4.69 13.14
N PHE A 99 10.51 3.84 13.93
CA PHE A 99 11.89 4.09 14.37
C PHE A 99 12.87 3.99 13.20
N TYR A 100 12.69 3.01 12.29
CA TYR A 100 13.45 2.93 11.06
C TYR A 100 13.31 4.20 10.21
N ARG A 101 12.06 4.69 10.03
CA ARG A 101 11.82 5.92 9.26
C ARG A 101 12.54 7.11 9.87
N MET A 102 12.41 7.29 11.21
CA MET A 102 13.09 8.38 11.90
C MET A 102 14.62 8.30 11.77
N TRP A 103 15.18 7.09 11.87
CA TRP A 103 16.59 6.82 11.70
C TRP A 103 17.06 7.18 10.29
N HIS A 104 16.36 6.68 9.29
CA HIS A 104 16.73 6.88 7.89
C HIS A 104 16.58 8.33 7.43
N ASP A 105 15.54 9.02 7.92
CA ASP A 105 15.35 10.45 7.69
C ASP A 105 16.47 11.27 8.36
N ALA A 106 16.97 10.83 9.52
CA ALA A 106 18.13 11.47 10.20
C ALA A 106 19.41 11.27 9.40
N GLU A 107 19.69 10.08 8.89
CA GLU A 107 20.87 9.81 8.03
C GLU A 107 20.84 10.65 6.74
N ARG A 108 19.66 10.92 6.19
CA ARG A 108 19.46 11.76 4.99
C ARG A 108 19.37 13.25 5.29
N GLY A 109 19.42 13.65 6.57
CA GLY A 109 19.26 15.05 6.99
C GLY A 109 17.85 15.62 6.74
N GLN A 110 16.84 14.76 6.68
CA GLN A 110 15.44 15.14 6.47
C GLN A 110 14.72 15.49 7.77
N ASN A 111 15.33 15.21 8.93
CA ASN A 111 14.88 15.62 10.25
C ASN A 111 16.06 16.20 11.07
N GLU A 112 15.78 16.73 12.26
CA GLU A 112 16.77 17.36 13.13
C GLU A 112 17.47 16.36 14.08
N TYR A 113 17.17 15.08 14.00
CA TYR A 113 17.79 14.06 14.85
C TYR A 113 19.20 13.73 14.39
N VAL A 114 20.06 13.39 15.35
CA VAL A 114 21.41 12.89 15.09
C VAL A 114 21.40 11.37 15.30
N ALA A 115 21.56 10.62 14.23
CA ALA A 115 21.65 9.18 14.27
C ALA A 115 23.02 8.78 14.87
N THR A 116 22.97 7.91 15.90
CA THR A 116 24.17 7.36 16.54
C THR A 116 24.01 5.85 16.67
N GLU A 117 24.79 5.09 15.93
CA GLU A 117 24.84 3.64 15.98
C GLU A 117 25.99 3.20 16.91
N VAL A 118 25.75 2.15 17.69
CA VAL A 118 26.79 1.49 18.52
C VAL A 118 26.85 0.01 18.14
N HIS A 119 27.71 -0.31 17.22
CA HIS A 119 27.94 -1.67 16.77
C HIS A 119 28.65 -2.50 17.88
N TRP A 120 28.35 -3.80 17.95
CA TRP A 120 28.92 -4.67 19.02
C TRP A 120 30.43 -4.64 19.13
N SER A 121 31.14 -4.44 18.00
CA SER A 121 32.62 -4.41 18.00
C SER A 121 33.22 -3.17 18.67
N GLU A 122 32.43 -2.13 18.88
CA GLU A 122 32.84 -0.90 19.59
C GLU A 122 32.73 -1.06 21.12
N VAL A 123 32.04 -2.10 21.58
CA VAL A 123 31.83 -2.35 23.00
C VAL A 123 33.04 -3.06 23.59
N PRO A 124 33.72 -2.48 24.60
CA PRO A 124 34.87 -3.12 25.22
C PRO A 124 34.59 -4.54 25.73
N GLY A 125 35.49 -5.47 25.44
CA GLY A 125 35.37 -6.86 25.86
C GLY A 125 34.61 -7.78 24.89
N ARG A 126 33.97 -7.26 23.85
CA ARG A 126 33.34 -8.05 22.82
C ARG A 126 34.33 -8.34 21.68
N ASN A 127 34.50 -9.62 21.34
CA ASN A 127 35.44 -10.08 20.31
C ASN A 127 34.78 -11.17 19.43
N ALA A 128 35.47 -11.68 18.42
CA ALA A 128 34.98 -12.70 17.51
C ALA A 128 34.50 -13.97 18.23
N LYS A 129 35.18 -14.37 19.30
CA LYS A 129 34.78 -15.54 20.12
C LYS A 129 33.45 -15.29 20.85
N TRP A 130 33.27 -14.07 21.38
CA TRP A 130 32.01 -13.64 21.97
C TRP A 130 30.89 -13.64 20.94
N LYS A 131 31.13 -13.14 19.70
CA LYS A 131 30.17 -13.18 18.59
C LYS A 131 29.74 -14.61 18.28
N GLU A 132 30.68 -15.52 18.09
CA GLU A 132 30.36 -16.93 17.80
C GLU A 132 29.54 -17.60 18.92
N GLN A 133 29.87 -17.34 20.19
CA GLN A 133 29.14 -17.87 21.33
C GLN A 133 27.75 -17.29 21.40
N THR A 134 27.59 -15.99 21.16
CA THR A 134 26.28 -15.34 21.17
C THR A 134 25.39 -15.85 20.06
N ILE A 135 25.92 -16.02 18.82
CA ILE A 135 25.17 -16.60 17.70
C ILE A 135 24.73 -18.04 17.97
N LYS A 136 25.58 -18.85 18.65
CA LYS A 136 25.21 -20.21 19.03
C LYS A 136 24.07 -20.27 20.06
N ASN A 137 23.98 -19.27 20.93
CA ASN A 137 22.97 -19.20 21.98
C ASN A 137 21.67 -18.52 21.53
N THR A 138 21.70 -17.78 20.42
CA THR A 138 20.58 -17.07 19.83
C THR A 138 20.36 -17.54 18.40
N SER A 139 20.46 -16.65 17.44
CA SER A 139 20.50 -16.94 16.01
C SER A 139 21.32 -15.89 15.28
N LYS A 140 21.73 -16.16 14.04
CA LYS A 140 22.41 -15.17 13.20
C LYS A 140 21.56 -13.93 13.00
N GLN A 141 20.26 -14.10 12.78
CA GLN A 141 19.33 -13.00 12.56
C GLN A 141 19.14 -12.16 13.83
N GLN A 142 18.92 -12.80 14.97
CA GLN A 142 18.81 -12.08 16.23
C GLN A 142 20.12 -11.34 16.57
N PHE A 143 21.26 -11.95 16.26
CA PHE A 143 22.56 -11.27 16.44
C PHE A 143 22.69 -10.03 15.55
N ALA A 144 22.26 -10.12 14.30
CA ALA A 144 22.28 -8.98 13.37
C ALA A 144 21.39 -7.84 13.85
N ILE A 145 20.19 -8.12 14.37
CA ILE A 145 19.27 -7.13 14.91
C ILE A 145 19.83 -6.48 16.18
N GLU A 146 20.17 -7.31 17.17
CA GLU A 146 20.47 -6.85 18.54
C GLU A 146 21.87 -6.25 18.69
N PHE A 147 22.82 -6.68 17.85
CA PHE A 147 24.23 -6.37 18.03
C PHE A 147 24.92 -5.77 16.81
N GLU A 148 24.44 -6.04 15.60
CA GLU A 148 24.90 -5.41 14.36
C GLU A 148 23.99 -4.27 13.93
N CYS A 149 22.95 -3.96 14.72
CA CYS A 149 21.99 -2.87 14.50
C CYS A 149 21.29 -2.90 13.13
N GLU A 150 21.16 -4.11 12.54
CA GLU A 150 20.52 -4.25 11.24
C GLU A 150 19.00 -4.18 11.34
N PHE A 151 18.39 -3.28 10.59
CA PHE A 151 16.94 -3.25 10.40
C PHE A 151 16.52 -4.40 9.49
N LEU A 152 16.32 -5.55 10.08
CA LEU A 152 15.81 -6.74 9.39
C LEU A 152 14.30 -6.84 9.62
N GLY A 153 13.57 -7.25 8.58
CA GLY A 153 12.18 -7.68 8.75
C GLY A 153 12.08 -8.91 9.66
N SER A 154 10.86 -9.23 10.06
CA SER A 154 10.55 -10.40 10.87
C SER A 154 11.03 -11.70 10.21
N VAL A 155 11.16 -12.76 11.01
CA VAL A 155 11.47 -14.12 10.49
C VAL A 155 10.26 -14.65 9.71
N ASP A 156 10.52 -15.37 8.63
CA ASP A 156 9.48 -16.02 7.82
C ASP A 156 8.49 -15.05 7.14
N THR A 157 8.98 -13.88 6.72
CA THR A 157 8.20 -12.95 5.90
C THR A 157 7.84 -13.55 4.54
N LEU A 158 6.71 -13.10 3.96
CA LEU A 158 6.27 -13.53 2.63
C LEU A 158 7.35 -13.26 1.57
N ILE A 159 7.94 -12.06 1.62
CA ILE A 159 8.97 -11.60 0.69
C ILE A 159 10.35 -11.84 1.30
N ALA A 160 11.30 -12.28 0.50
CA ALA A 160 12.67 -12.51 0.96
C ALA A 160 13.30 -11.24 1.55
N ALA A 161 14.01 -11.37 2.69
CA ALA A 161 14.63 -10.24 3.39
C ALA A 161 15.59 -9.44 2.49
N SER A 162 16.31 -10.11 1.58
CA SER A 162 17.19 -9.45 0.61
C SER A 162 16.43 -8.53 -0.35
N LYS A 163 15.21 -8.94 -0.76
CA LYS A 163 14.35 -8.13 -1.61
C LYS A 163 13.76 -6.95 -0.85
N LEU A 164 13.25 -7.19 0.37
CA LEU A 164 12.73 -6.13 1.24
C LEU A 164 13.77 -5.02 1.49
N LYS A 165 15.04 -5.38 1.73
CA LYS A 165 16.15 -4.42 1.88
C LYS A 165 16.41 -3.58 0.63
N SER A 166 16.11 -4.09 -0.56
CA SER A 166 16.31 -3.37 -1.82
C SER A 166 15.17 -2.40 -2.17
N LEU A 167 14.05 -2.47 -1.46
CA LEU A 167 12.91 -1.57 -1.67
C LEU A 167 13.23 -0.20 -1.10
N VAL A 168 13.01 0.82 -1.93
CA VAL A 168 13.23 2.23 -1.57
C VAL A 168 11.88 2.91 -1.48
N TYR A 169 11.62 3.61 -0.39
CA TYR A 169 10.43 4.43 -0.28
C TYR A 169 10.70 5.86 -0.76
N GLU A 170 9.67 6.51 -1.25
CA GLU A 170 9.68 7.90 -1.68
C GLU A 170 8.56 8.67 -0.97
N GLN A 171 8.72 9.98 -0.88
CA GLN A 171 7.64 10.83 -0.40
C GLN A 171 6.57 10.96 -1.48
N PRO A 172 5.28 10.99 -1.13
CA PRO A 172 4.23 11.19 -2.11
C PRO A 172 4.37 12.56 -2.78
N VAL A 173 4.08 12.62 -4.06
CA VAL A 173 4.05 13.88 -4.84
C VAL A 173 2.94 14.79 -4.33
N GLU A 174 1.86 14.20 -3.81
CA GLU A 174 0.70 14.91 -3.27
C GLU A 174 0.11 14.10 -2.10
N GLN A 175 -0.22 14.82 -1.03
CA GLN A 175 -0.85 14.24 0.17
C GLN A 175 -2.17 14.93 0.42
N ASN A 176 -3.28 14.24 0.16
CA ASN A 176 -4.63 14.74 0.37
C ASN A 176 -5.29 14.03 1.56
N GLY A 177 -5.10 14.57 2.75
CA GLY A 177 -5.55 13.92 3.98
C GLY A 177 -4.86 12.57 4.19
N LYS A 178 -5.62 11.49 4.08
CA LYS A 178 -5.14 10.10 4.21
C LYS A 178 -4.76 9.43 2.87
N LEU A 179 -4.98 10.15 1.75
CA LEU A 179 -4.59 9.70 0.42
C LEU A 179 -3.17 10.17 0.09
N SER A 180 -2.29 9.23 -0.22
CA SER A 180 -0.93 9.48 -0.69
C SER A 180 -0.87 9.21 -2.19
N VAL A 181 -0.49 10.21 -2.99
CA VAL A 181 -0.38 10.11 -4.45
C VAL A 181 1.10 10.13 -4.83
N TYR A 182 1.56 9.10 -5.51
CA TYR A 182 2.94 8.96 -6.02
C TYR A 182 3.03 9.29 -7.51
N GLU A 183 2.02 8.91 -8.29
CA GLU A 183 1.87 9.34 -9.68
C GLU A 183 0.44 9.83 -9.90
N ARG A 184 0.28 11.00 -10.53
CA ARG A 184 -1.04 11.53 -10.88
C ARG A 184 -1.67 10.72 -12.00
N PRO A 185 -3.01 10.67 -12.08
CA PRO A 185 -3.70 9.97 -13.17
C PRO A 185 -3.28 10.54 -14.53
N TYR A 186 -2.99 9.66 -15.46
CA TYR A 186 -2.60 10.03 -16.81
C TYR A 186 -3.67 9.59 -17.81
N PRO A 187 -4.07 10.44 -18.78
CA PRO A 187 -5.07 10.07 -19.77
C PRO A 187 -4.66 8.79 -20.55
N LYS A 188 -5.63 7.94 -20.84
CA LYS A 188 -5.46 6.67 -21.58
C LYS A 188 -4.67 5.59 -20.84
N ARG A 189 -4.49 5.71 -19.54
CA ARG A 189 -3.97 4.64 -18.69
C ARG A 189 -5.12 3.91 -17.99
N ASP A 190 -4.94 2.63 -17.81
CA ASP A 190 -5.89 1.75 -17.15
C ASP A 190 -5.45 1.52 -15.69
N TYR A 191 -6.38 1.70 -14.77
CA TYR A 191 -6.12 1.61 -13.34
C TYR A 191 -7.05 0.61 -12.67
N ILE A 192 -6.56 0.00 -11.60
CA ILE A 192 -7.35 -0.85 -10.70
C ILE A 192 -7.19 -0.35 -9.28
N VAL A 193 -8.30 -0.30 -8.56
CA VAL A 193 -8.36 -0.05 -7.12
C VAL A 193 -8.70 -1.36 -6.42
N THR A 194 -7.87 -1.80 -5.51
CA THR A 194 -8.17 -2.94 -4.64
C THR A 194 -8.33 -2.47 -3.20
N VAL A 195 -9.40 -2.91 -2.56
CA VAL A 195 -9.91 -2.35 -1.30
C VAL A 195 -9.98 -3.42 -0.24
N ASP A 196 -9.42 -3.11 0.93
CA ASP A 196 -9.59 -3.84 2.18
C ASP A 196 -10.37 -2.96 3.17
N VAL A 197 -11.37 -3.52 3.84
CA VAL A 197 -12.35 -2.76 4.62
C VAL A 197 -12.33 -3.13 6.10
N ALA A 198 -12.04 -2.14 6.94
CA ALA A 198 -12.13 -2.26 8.39
C ALA A 198 -13.37 -1.58 8.97
N ARG A 199 -13.63 -1.83 10.25
CA ARG A 199 -14.83 -1.31 10.96
C ARG A 199 -14.74 0.16 11.38
N GLY A 200 -13.59 0.82 11.22
CA GLY A 200 -13.38 2.23 11.61
C GLY A 200 -13.46 2.45 13.13
N VAL A 201 -12.92 1.51 13.91
CA VAL A 201 -12.91 1.56 15.38
C VAL A 201 -11.52 1.88 15.96
N GLY A 202 -10.60 2.36 15.13
CA GLY A 202 -9.27 2.80 15.53
C GLY A 202 -8.23 1.68 15.69
N LYS A 203 -8.54 0.45 15.26
CA LYS A 203 -7.61 -0.70 15.31
C LYS A 203 -7.04 -1.04 13.95
N ASP A 204 -7.87 -1.61 13.09
CA ASP A 204 -7.50 -1.96 11.72
C ASP A 204 -7.85 -0.79 10.79
N TYR A 205 -7.19 -0.69 9.67
CA TYR A 205 -7.40 0.40 8.70
C TYR A 205 -8.30 -0.04 7.56
N SER A 206 -9.22 0.83 7.15
CA SER A 206 -9.79 0.76 5.81
C SER A 206 -8.75 1.29 4.84
N ALA A 207 -8.36 0.48 3.88
CA ALA A 207 -7.27 0.78 2.98
C ALA A 207 -7.63 0.46 1.53
N PHE A 208 -7.01 1.16 0.60
CA PHE A 208 -6.96 0.77 -0.80
C PHE A 208 -5.65 1.18 -1.46
N ILE A 209 -5.31 0.50 -2.53
CA ILE A 209 -4.23 0.86 -3.43
C ILE A 209 -4.81 1.13 -4.81
N VAL A 210 -4.18 2.06 -5.55
CA VAL A 210 -4.43 2.28 -6.98
C VAL A 210 -3.22 1.76 -7.75
N ALA A 211 -3.46 0.81 -8.65
CA ALA A 211 -2.44 0.21 -9.49
C ALA A 211 -2.62 0.63 -10.95
N ASP A 212 -1.57 1.16 -11.56
CA ASP A 212 -1.47 1.30 -13.02
C ASP A 212 -1.15 -0.06 -13.63
N ILE A 213 -2.05 -0.56 -14.48
CA ILE A 213 -1.96 -1.86 -15.12
C ILE A 213 -1.71 -1.78 -16.62
N THR A 214 -1.46 -0.59 -17.14
CA THR A 214 -1.30 -0.33 -18.57
C THR A 214 -0.11 -1.06 -19.15
N GLU A 215 0.99 -1.12 -18.42
CA GLU A 215 2.25 -1.70 -18.87
C GLU A 215 2.96 -2.45 -17.73
N PHE A 216 3.80 -3.42 -18.09
CA PHE A 216 4.72 -4.03 -17.13
C PHE A 216 5.99 -3.18 -16.94
N PRO A 217 6.53 -3.09 -15.71
CA PRO A 217 5.97 -3.57 -14.45
C PRO A 217 4.74 -2.77 -14.03
N TYR A 218 3.77 -3.42 -13.37
CA TYR A 218 2.65 -2.71 -12.74
C TYR A 218 3.17 -1.78 -11.66
N LYS A 219 2.48 -0.64 -11.45
CA LYS A 219 2.91 0.35 -10.47
C LYS A 219 1.79 0.71 -9.51
N ILE A 220 2.07 0.77 -8.24
CA ILE A 220 1.17 1.37 -7.27
C ILE A 220 1.38 2.88 -7.29
N VAL A 221 0.38 3.60 -7.75
CA VAL A 221 0.43 5.05 -8.00
C VAL A 221 -0.22 5.89 -6.92
N ALA A 222 -1.11 5.30 -6.11
CA ALA A 222 -1.69 5.94 -4.93
C ALA A 222 -2.08 4.91 -3.87
N THR A 223 -2.10 5.35 -2.62
CA THR A 223 -2.51 4.56 -1.47
C THR A 223 -3.40 5.38 -0.55
N TYR A 224 -4.36 4.74 0.07
CA TYR A 224 -5.20 5.32 1.11
C TYR A 224 -5.23 4.42 2.33
N ARG A 225 -5.20 5.01 3.54
CA ARG A 225 -5.22 4.27 4.79
C ARG A 225 -5.82 5.12 5.91
N ASP A 226 -6.93 4.67 6.49
CA ASP A 226 -7.63 5.37 7.57
C ASP A 226 -8.30 4.38 8.53
N ASN A 227 -7.98 4.47 9.82
CA ASN A 227 -8.56 3.62 10.87
C ASN A 227 -9.78 4.23 11.57
N GLU A 228 -10.15 5.45 11.23
CA GLU A 228 -11.29 6.17 11.82
C GLU A 228 -12.47 6.32 10.85
N ILE A 229 -12.24 6.15 9.54
CA ILE A 229 -13.29 6.29 8.54
C ILE A 229 -14.41 5.27 8.77
N LYS A 230 -15.63 5.77 8.80
CA LYS A 230 -16.80 4.91 8.94
C LYS A 230 -17.08 4.17 7.62
N PRO A 231 -17.45 2.88 7.66
CA PRO A 231 -17.73 2.08 6.47
C PRO A 231 -18.76 2.71 5.52
N MET A 232 -19.71 3.50 6.02
CA MET A 232 -20.70 4.18 5.19
C MET A 232 -20.15 5.39 4.40
N LEU A 233 -19.02 5.97 4.83
CA LEU A 233 -18.39 7.10 4.15
C LEU A 233 -17.27 6.67 3.21
N PHE A 234 -16.71 5.49 3.45
CA PHE A 234 -15.58 4.98 2.68
C PHE A 234 -15.90 4.77 1.18
N PRO A 235 -17.12 4.31 0.77
CA PRO A 235 -17.48 4.20 -0.64
C PRO A 235 -17.33 5.50 -1.42
N SER A 236 -17.69 6.65 -0.85
CA SER A 236 -17.56 7.94 -1.53
C SER A 236 -16.09 8.33 -1.78
N VAL A 237 -15.19 7.96 -0.87
CA VAL A 237 -13.75 8.19 -1.06
C VAL A 237 -13.20 7.27 -2.16
N ILE A 238 -13.64 6.01 -2.19
CA ILE A 238 -13.24 5.05 -3.23
C ILE A 238 -13.72 5.54 -4.60
N GLU A 239 -14.98 5.95 -4.71
CA GLU A 239 -15.60 6.44 -5.95
C GLU A 239 -14.92 7.70 -6.47
N GLU A 240 -14.64 8.68 -5.60
CA GLU A 240 -13.94 9.92 -5.97
C GLU A 240 -12.54 9.61 -6.55
N VAL A 241 -11.76 8.77 -5.87
CA VAL A 241 -10.41 8.41 -6.33
C VAL A 241 -10.46 7.55 -7.60
N ALA A 242 -11.32 6.54 -7.66
CA ALA A 242 -11.43 5.67 -8.82
C ALA A 242 -11.89 6.45 -10.07
N THR A 243 -12.80 7.41 -9.91
CA THR A 243 -13.24 8.30 -10.99
C THR A 243 -12.09 9.20 -11.46
N ALA A 244 -11.31 9.77 -10.53
CA ALA A 244 -10.14 10.58 -10.86
C ALA A 244 -9.08 9.78 -11.63
N TYR A 245 -8.92 8.49 -11.34
CA TYR A 245 -8.03 7.56 -12.06
C TYR A 245 -8.75 6.88 -13.24
N ASN A 246 -9.34 7.68 -14.14
CA ASN A 246 -9.96 7.27 -15.41
C ASN A 246 -11.10 6.25 -15.24
N ASN A 247 -11.92 6.36 -14.20
CA ASN A 247 -12.94 5.38 -13.85
C ASN A 247 -12.33 3.98 -13.64
N ALA A 248 -11.34 3.88 -12.78
CA ALA A 248 -10.60 2.66 -12.48
C ALA A 248 -11.52 1.50 -12.12
N TYR A 249 -11.14 0.28 -12.49
CA TYR A 249 -11.84 -0.91 -11.99
C TYR A 249 -11.64 -1.05 -10.48
N VAL A 250 -12.72 -1.34 -9.75
CA VAL A 250 -12.67 -1.49 -8.28
C VAL A 250 -12.93 -2.94 -7.90
N LEU A 251 -12.07 -3.52 -7.07
CA LEU A 251 -12.28 -4.83 -6.47
C LEU A 251 -12.25 -4.71 -4.94
N CYS A 252 -13.40 -4.89 -4.31
CA CYS A 252 -13.53 -4.87 -2.86
C CYS A 252 -13.38 -6.27 -2.25
N GLU A 253 -12.72 -6.37 -1.09
CA GLU A 253 -12.91 -7.50 -0.20
C GLU A 253 -14.29 -7.41 0.45
N VAL A 254 -15.07 -8.51 0.38
CA VAL A 254 -16.45 -8.55 0.87
C VAL A 254 -16.62 -9.42 2.11
N ASN A 255 -15.55 -9.62 2.85
CA ASN A 255 -15.65 -10.23 4.17
C ASN A 255 -16.26 -9.22 5.15
N ASP A 256 -17.02 -9.68 6.11
CA ASP A 256 -17.61 -8.90 7.20
C ASP A 256 -18.34 -7.63 6.69
N ILE A 257 -17.80 -6.43 6.95
CA ILE A 257 -18.40 -5.14 6.60
C ILE A 257 -18.16 -4.74 5.13
N GLY A 258 -17.23 -5.39 4.45
CA GLY A 258 -16.88 -5.06 3.06
C GLY A 258 -18.02 -5.26 2.07
N ASP A 259 -18.94 -6.20 2.33
CA ASP A 259 -20.15 -6.38 1.51
C ASP A 259 -21.05 -5.13 1.52
N GLN A 260 -21.13 -4.42 2.65
CA GLN A 260 -21.86 -3.16 2.75
C GLN A 260 -21.20 -2.06 1.91
N VAL A 261 -19.88 -1.93 1.96
CA VAL A 261 -19.12 -0.93 1.17
C VAL A 261 -19.30 -1.19 -0.32
N ALA A 262 -19.15 -2.44 -0.76
CA ALA A 262 -19.37 -2.81 -2.15
C ALA A 262 -20.82 -2.59 -2.62
N SER A 263 -21.80 -2.85 -1.74
CA SER A 263 -23.22 -2.62 -2.03
C SER A 263 -23.55 -1.14 -2.21
N ILE A 264 -23.00 -0.26 -1.36
CA ILE A 264 -23.19 1.19 -1.49
C ILE A 264 -22.53 1.70 -2.79
N LEU A 265 -21.33 1.25 -3.12
CA LEU A 265 -20.65 1.59 -4.37
C LEU A 265 -21.52 1.24 -5.59
N PHE A 266 -22.11 0.04 -5.58
CA PHE A 266 -22.85 -0.46 -6.73
C PHE A 266 -24.27 0.08 -6.83
N TYR A 267 -25.06 0.08 -5.71
CA TYR A 267 -26.47 0.42 -5.75
C TYR A 267 -26.76 1.89 -5.46
N ASP A 268 -25.98 2.54 -4.57
CA ASP A 268 -26.26 3.92 -4.15
C ASP A 268 -25.47 4.93 -4.97
N LEU A 269 -24.18 4.62 -5.26
CA LEU A 269 -23.29 5.47 -6.06
C LEU A 269 -23.27 5.09 -7.56
N GLU A 270 -23.91 3.97 -7.93
CA GLU A 270 -24.03 3.48 -9.31
C GLU A 270 -22.67 3.36 -10.03
N TYR A 271 -21.60 2.95 -9.27
CA TYR A 271 -20.28 2.84 -9.84
C TYR A 271 -20.18 1.61 -10.76
N GLU A 272 -20.11 1.84 -12.08
CA GLU A 272 -20.23 0.81 -13.10
C GLU A 272 -19.03 -0.16 -13.17
N ASN A 273 -17.82 0.31 -12.84
CA ASN A 273 -16.58 -0.46 -12.95
C ASN A 273 -16.25 -1.28 -11.69
N LEU A 274 -17.27 -1.67 -10.92
CA LEU A 274 -17.09 -2.59 -9.81
C LEU A 274 -16.99 -4.04 -10.29
N LEU A 275 -15.89 -4.71 -9.95
CA LEU A 275 -15.63 -6.09 -10.36
C LEU A 275 -16.48 -7.08 -9.54
N MET A 276 -17.17 -7.96 -10.25
CA MET A 276 -17.98 -9.00 -9.66
C MET A 276 -17.25 -10.34 -9.66
N VAL A 277 -17.47 -11.13 -8.63
CA VAL A 277 -16.84 -12.44 -8.45
C VAL A 277 -17.91 -13.52 -8.30
N ALA A 278 -17.72 -14.62 -9.00
CA ALA A 278 -18.61 -15.79 -8.96
C ALA A 278 -17.92 -17.00 -8.32
N MET A 279 -18.68 -17.82 -7.63
CA MET A 279 -18.24 -19.14 -7.16
C MET A 279 -18.44 -20.18 -8.25
N ARG A 280 -17.39 -20.85 -8.69
CA ARG A 280 -17.43 -21.86 -9.74
C ARG A 280 -16.97 -23.22 -9.23
N GLY A 281 -17.82 -23.92 -8.49
CA GLY A 281 -17.57 -25.28 -8.02
C GLY A 281 -16.21 -25.43 -7.31
N ARG A 282 -15.42 -26.45 -7.69
CA ARG A 282 -14.10 -26.71 -7.10
C ARG A 282 -13.02 -25.71 -7.54
N ALA A 283 -13.24 -24.93 -8.57
CA ALA A 283 -12.30 -23.93 -9.06
C ALA A 283 -12.24 -22.68 -8.17
N GLY A 284 -13.14 -22.56 -7.19
CA GLY A 284 -13.18 -21.41 -6.26
C GLY A 284 -13.80 -20.16 -6.89
N GLN A 285 -13.31 -19.01 -6.49
CA GLN A 285 -13.80 -17.71 -6.95
C GLN A 285 -13.10 -17.29 -8.25
N ILE A 286 -13.87 -16.74 -9.18
CA ILE A 286 -13.37 -16.18 -10.44
C ILE A 286 -14.05 -14.83 -10.71
N VAL A 287 -13.31 -13.88 -11.24
CA VAL A 287 -13.86 -12.62 -11.74
C VAL A 287 -14.60 -12.88 -13.06
N GLY A 288 -15.75 -12.25 -13.25
CA GLY A 288 -16.53 -12.41 -14.46
C GLY A 288 -17.49 -11.24 -14.69
N SER A 289 -17.97 -11.10 -15.91
CA SER A 289 -18.81 -9.99 -16.38
C SER A 289 -20.27 -9.97 -15.90
N GLY A 290 -20.65 -10.76 -14.92
CA GLY A 290 -22.03 -10.79 -14.38
C GLY A 290 -23.11 -11.46 -15.25
N PHE A 291 -22.83 -11.76 -16.51
CA PHE A 291 -23.84 -12.29 -17.46
C PHE A 291 -23.94 -13.81 -17.53
N SER A 292 -23.21 -14.56 -16.72
CA SER A 292 -23.04 -16.01 -16.89
C SER A 292 -24.11 -16.89 -16.20
N GLY A 293 -25.19 -16.33 -15.69
CA GLY A 293 -26.25 -17.12 -14.99
C GLY A 293 -25.80 -17.75 -13.66
N VAL A 294 -24.58 -17.51 -13.22
CA VAL A 294 -24.01 -17.91 -11.93
C VAL A 294 -24.24 -16.79 -10.92
N LYS A 295 -24.59 -17.12 -9.69
CA LYS A 295 -24.77 -16.15 -8.62
C LYS A 295 -23.42 -15.44 -8.37
N THR A 296 -23.36 -14.14 -8.67
CA THR A 296 -22.20 -13.28 -8.46
C THR A 296 -22.36 -12.51 -7.16
N GLN A 297 -21.22 -12.10 -6.56
CA GLN A 297 -21.13 -11.16 -5.45
C GLN A 297 -20.32 -9.94 -5.87
N LEU A 298 -20.56 -8.81 -5.22
CA LEU A 298 -19.92 -7.52 -5.52
C LEU A 298 -18.52 -7.42 -4.91
N GLY A 299 -17.58 -8.22 -5.43
CA GLY A 299 -16.22 -8.26 -4.91
C GLY A 299 -15.75 -9.66 -4.54
N VAL A 300 -14.56 -9.75 -3.93
CA VAL A 300 -13.89 -11.01 -3.60
C VAL A 300 -14.05 -11.36 -2.13
N LYS A 301 -14.42 -12.63 -1.85
CA LYS A 301 -14.37 -13.16 -0.48
C LYS A 301 -12.98 -13.72 -0.21
N MET A 302 -12.26 -13.13 0.75
CA MET A 302 -10.95 -13.60 1.14
C MET A 302 -11.04 -14.88 1.97
N SER A 303 -10.97 -16.01 1.29
CA SER A 303 -10.86 -17.34 1.89
C SER A 303 -9.39 -17.73 2.06
N THR A 304 -9.11 -18.76 2.87
CA THR A 304 -7.75 -19.29 3.01
C THR A 304 -7.11 -19.66 1.66
N THR A 305 -7.90 -20.20 0.73
CA THR A 305 -7.42 -20.54 -0.62
C THR A 305 -7.14 -19.31 -1.45
N THR A 306 -8.04 -18.32 -1.46
CA THR A 306 -7.88 -17.05 -2.17
C THR A 306 -6.65 -16.31 -1.66
N LYS A 307 -6.48 -16.20 -0.33
CA LYS A 307 -5.31 -15.57 0.30
C LYS A 307 -4.01 -16.28 -0.06
N LYS A 308 -3.98 -17.63 -0.05
CA LYS A 308 -2.79 -18.39 -0.45
C LYS A 308 -2.38 -18.12 -1.90
N VAL A 309 -3.33 -18.11 -2.83
CA VAL A 309 -3.08 -17.79 -4.23
C VAL A 309 -2.56 -16.36 -4.37
N GLY A 310 -3.23 -15.40 -3.75
CA GLY A 310 -2.82 -14.00 -3.74
C GLY A 310 -1.41 -13.81 -3.18
N CYS A 311 -1.11 -14.39 -2.02
CA CYS A 311 0.24 -14.33 -1.40
C CYS A 311 1.32 -14.96 -2.31
N SER A 312 1.05 -16.13 -2.91
CA SER A 312 2.01 -16.78 -3.80
C SER A 312 2.32 -15.92 -5.03
N ASN A 313 1.28 -15.31 -5.63
CA ASN A 313 1.45 -14.43 -6.78
C ASN A 313 2.11 -13.10 -6.39
N LEU A 314 1.75 -12.51 -5.24
CA LEU A 314 2.39 -11.31 -4.71
C LEU A 314 3.90 -11.51 -4.56
N LYS A 315 4.29 -12.64 -3.97
CA LYS A 315 5.70 -13.02 -3.86
C LYS A 315 6.40 -13.00 -5.22
N THR A 316 5.81 -13.67 -6.22
CA THR A 316 6.36 -13.72 -7.58
C THR A 316 6.44 -12.34 -8.22
N LEU A 317 5.37 -11.53 -8.11
CA LEU A 317 5.34 -10.19 -8.70
C LEU A 317 6.41 -9.26 -8.12
N ILE A 318 6.64 -9.32 -6.81
CA ILE A 318 7.65 -8.49 -6.15
C ILE A 318 9.06 -9.02 -6.39
N GLU A 319 9.30 -10.33 -6.25
CA GLU A 319 10.64 -10.93 -6.39
C GLU A 319 11.16 -10.87 -7.83
N GLU A 320 10.28 -10.87 -8.83
CA GLU A 320 10.61 -10.75 -10.25
C GLU A 320 10.53 -9.31 -10.80
N ASP A 321 10.42 -8.29 -9.94
CA ASP A 321 10.32 -6.87 -10.32
C ASP A 321 9.14 -6.54 -11.27
N LYS A 322 8.06 -7.31 -11.17
CA LYS A 322 6.82 -7.13 -11.96
C LYS A 322 5.81 -6.20 -11.32
N LEU A 323 6.00 -5.86 -10.06
CA LEU A 323 5.19 -4.90 -9.29
C LEU A 323 6.10 -3.91 -8.60
N MET A 324 5.91 -2.64 -8.88
CA MET A 324 6.68 -1.53 -8.30
C MET A 324 5.80 -0.71 -7.35
N PHE A 325 6.36 -0.31 -6.24
CA PHE A 325 5.75 0.58 -5.27
C PHE A 325 6.84 1.28 -4.46
N CYS A 326 6.55 2.48 -3.98
CA CYS A 326 7.46 3.30 -3.19
C CYS A 326 6.80 3.82 -1.90
N ASP A 327 5.60 3.34 -1.56
CA ASP A 327 4.92 3.71 -0.32
C ASP A 327 5.60 3.08 0.89
N TYR A 328 5.92 3.93 1.87
CA TYR A 328 6.56 3.50 3.12
C TYR A 328 5.69 2.51 3.92
N ASN A 329 4.36 2.74 4.00
CA ASN A 329 3.48 1.88 4.79
C ASN A 329 3.37 0.49 4.17
N ILE A 330 3.31 0.38 2.83
CA ILE A 330 3.36 -0.90 2.13
C ILE A 330 4.64 -1.65 2.49
N ILE A 331 5.79 -0.98 2.39
CA ILE A 331 7.09 -1.61 2.70
C ILE A 331 7.12 -2.05 4.17
N SER A 332 6.67 -1.19 5.09
CA SER A 332 6.59 -1.50 6.52
C SER A 332 5.72 -2.73 6.80
N GLU A 333 4.52 -2.80 6.23
CA GLU A 333 3.62 -3.94 6.40
C GLU A 333 4.20 -5.22 5.84
N LEU A 334 4.83 -5.19 4.65
CA LEU A 334 5.47 -6.37 4.06
C LEU A 334 6.63 -6.90 4.91
N THR A 335 7.32 -6.07 5.68
CA THR A 335 8.41 -6.50 6.58
C THR A 335 7.92 -7.22 7.83
N THR A 336 6.65 -7.06 8.18
CA THR A 336 5.99 -7.71 9.33
C THR A 336 4.91 -8.71 8.91
N PHE A 337 4.74 -8.93 7.60
CA PHE A 337 3.78 -9.87 7.05
C PHE A 337 4.38 -11.28 7.02
N ILE A 338 4.15 -12.02 8.11
CA ILE A 338 4.81 -13.30 8.43
C ILE A 338 3.90 -14.50 8.22
N GLN A 339 4.52 -15.65 8.04
CA GLN A 339 3.79 -16.91 7.98
C GLN A 339 3.27 -17.30 9.36
N LYS A 340 1.95 -17.37 9.51
CA LYS A 340 1.27 -17.93 10.68
C LYS A 340 0.49 -19.19 10.28
N LYS A 341 0.88 -20.33 10.79
CA LYS A 341 0.28 -21.64 10.45
C LYS A 341 0.30 -21.89 8.94
N GLN A 342 -0.85 -21.80 8.28
CA GLN A 342 -1.02 -22.04 6.84
C GLN A 342 -1.34 -20.76 6.04
N SER A 343 -1.23 -19.60 6.65
CA SER A 343 -1.54 -18.30 6.06
C SER A 343 -0.42 -17.30 6.35
N PHE A 344 -0.54 -16.10 5.81
CA PHE A 344 0.31 -14.95 6.14
C PHE A 344 -0.56 -13.89 6.81
N GLU A 345 -0.05 -13.27 7.85
CA GLU A 345 -0.73 -12.24 8.62
C GLU A 345 0.30 -11.29 9.22
N ALA A 346 -0.10 -10.10 9.63
CA ALA A 346 0.76 -9.20 10.35
C ALA A 346 1.28 -9.83 11.65
N GLU A 347 2.49 -9.47 12.05
CA GLU A 347 3.03 -9.76 13.36
C GLU A 347 2.17 -9.12 14.44
N GLU A 348 2.22 -9.62 15.67
CA GLU A 348 1.40 -9.10 16.77
C GLU A 348 1.72 -7.63 17.04
N GLY A 349 0.70 -6.78 16.97
CA GLY A 349 0.82 -5.33 17.13
C GLY A 349 1.14 -4.57 15.84
N CYS A 350 1.25 -5.26 14.70
CA CYS A 350 1.40 -4.67 13.37
C CYS A 350 0.10 -4.79 12.54
N ASN A 351 0.04 -4.07 11.44
CA ASN A 351 -1.10 -4.07 10.52
C ASN A 351 -0.69 -4.68 9.18
N ASP A 352 -1.66 -5.20 8.42
CA ASP A 352 -1.47 -5.78 7.08
C ASP A 352 -2.50 -5.29 6.05
N ASP A 353 -3.16 -4.16 6.30
CA ASP A 353 -4.29 -3.69 5.51
C ASP A 353 -3.87 -3.35 4.05
N LEU A 354 -2.77 -2.62 3.85
CA LEU A 354 -2.22 -2.35 2.52
C LEU A 354 -1.58 -3.59 1.89
N ALA A 355 -0.93 -4.44 2.70
CA ALA A 355 -0.42 -5.73 2.24
C ALA A 355 -1.57 -6.63 1.76
N MET A 356 -2.73 -6.60 2.42
CA MET A 356 -3.94 -7.29 1.98
C MET A 356 -4.48 -6.73 0.66
N CYS A 357 -4.48 -5.41 0.47
CA CYS A 357 -4.81 -4.80 -0.82
C CYS A 357 -3.90 -5.34 -1.94
N LEU A 358 -2.58 -5.47 -1.69
CA LEU A 358 -1.64 -6.08 -2.65
C LEU A 358 -1.92 -7.57 -2.88
N VAL A 359 -2.33 -8.32 -1.85
CA VAL A 359 -2.72 -9.73 -1.98
C VAL A 359 -3.97 -9.86 -2.86
N ILE A 360 -4.96 -8.99 -2.69
CA ILE A 360 -6.17 -8.93 -3.51
C ILE A 360 -5.82 -8.60 -4.96
N PHE A 361 -4.97 -7.60 -5.18
CA PHE A 361 -4.46 -7.24 -6.51
C PHE A 361 -3.75 -8.42 -7.19
N SER A 362 -2.84 -9.07 -6.47
CA SER A 362 -2.07 -10.20 -6.99
C SER A 362 -2.93 -11.44 -7.28
N TRP A 363 -4.01 -11.64 -6.50
CA TRP A 363 -5.01 -12.65 -6.81
C TRP A 363 -5.77 -12.31 -8.11
N LEU A 364 -6.14 -11.03 -8.31
CA LEU A 364 -6.84 -10.56 -9.50
C LEU A 364 -5.99 -10.73 -10.75
N VAL A 365 -4.71 -10.37 -10.70
CA VAL A 365 -3.75 -10.53 -11.83
C VAL A 365 -3.65 -11.98 -12.30
N ALA A 366 -3.86 -12.96 -11.41
CA ALA A 366 -3.85 -14.38 -11.78
C ALA A 366 -5.15 -14.85 -12.47
N GLN A 367 -6.21 -14.05 -12.49
CA GLN A 367 -7.49 -14.43 -13.09
C GLN A 367 -7.46 -14.32 -14.60
N ASP A 368 -8.13 -15.26 -15.29
CA ASP A 368 -8.19 -15.25 -16.75
C ASP A 368 -8.90 -13.98 -17.26
N TYR A 369 -9.92 -13.50 -16.56
CA TYR A 369 -10.60 -12.24 -16.88
C TYR A 369 -9.65 -11.04 -16.94
N PHE A 370 -8.72 -10.94 -15.99
CA PHE A 370 -7.71 -9.87 -15.98
C PHE A 370 -6.80 -9.95 -17.19
N LYS A 371 -6.36 -11.16 -17.55
CA LYS A 371 -5.54 -11.40 -18.74
C LYS A 371 -6.30 -11.04 -20.01
N GLU A 372 -7.57 -11.46 -20.11
CA GLU A 372 -8.42 -11.13 -21.24
C GLU A 372 -8.66 -9.61 -21.37
N MET A 373 -8.85 -8.92 -20.25
CA MET A 373 -9.03 -7.47 -20.20
C MET A 373 -7.77 -6.75 -20.69
N THR A 374 -6.60 -7.10 -20.18
CA THR A 374 -5.32 -6.51 -20.61
C THR A 374 -4.95 -6.90 -22.05
N ASP A 375 -5.22 -8.13 -22.48
CA ASP A 375 -4.99 -8.57 -23.86
C ASP A 375 -5.99 -7.95 -24.85
N GLN A 376 -7.23 -7.72 -24.47
CA GLN A 376 -8.23 -7.03 -25.31
C GLN A 376 -7.83 -5.59 -25.60
N ASP A 377 -7.28 -4.87 -24.62
CA ASP A 377 -6.79 -3.52 -24.82
C ASP A 377 -5.56 -3.47 -25.73
N VAL A 378 -4.67 -4.45 -25.66
CA VAL A 378 -3.57 -4.60 -26.63
C VAL A 378 -4.11 -4.88 -28.02
N ARG A 379 -5.09 -5.77 -28.16
CA ARG A 379 -5.74 -6.06 -29.46
C ARG A 379 -6.48 -4.85 -30.01
N LYS A 380 -7.19 -4.10 -29.16
CA LYS A 380 -7.89 -2.88 -29.54
C LYS A 380 -6.93 -1.79 -29.99
N ARG A 381 -5.81 -1.59 -29.27
CA ARG A 381 -4.73 -0.68 -29.70
C ARG A 381 -4.11 -1.09 -31.03
N ILE A 382 -3.76 -2.35 -31.19
CA ILE A 382 -3.23 -2.88 -32.47
C ILE A 382 -4.25 -2.69 -33.58
N TYR A 383 -5.53 -2.95 -33.33
CA TYR A 383 -6.59 -2.75 -34.31
C TYR A 383 -6.78 -1.27 -34.66
N GLU A 384 -6.76 -0.38 -33.67
CA GLU A 384 -6.84 1.08 -33.89
C GLU A 384 -5.59 1.61 -34.60
N GLU A 385 -4.41 1.12 -34.29
CA GLU A 385 -3.16 1.45 -35.00
C GLU A 385 -3.20 0.95 -36.43
N GLN A 386 -3.66 -0.29 -36.67
CA GLN A 386 -3.84 -0.82 -38.03
C GLN A 386 -4.91 -0.06 -38.80
N LYS A 387 -6.03 0.28 -38.18
CA LYS A 387 -7.08 1.09 -38.79
C LYS A 387 -6.56 2.48 -39.14
N ASN A 388 -5.85 3.16 -38.25
CA ASN A 388 -5.24 4.46 -38.53
C ASN A 388 -4.17 4.40 -39.61
N ALA A 389 -3.36 3.32 -39.66
CA ALA A 389 -2.41 3.09 -40.71
C ALA A 389 -3.10 2.86 -42.09
N ILE A 390 -4.19 2.07 -42.10
CA ILE A 390 -5.01 1.87 -43.31
C ILE A 390 -5.68 3.19 -43.73
N GLU A 391 -6.20 3.99 -42.79
CA GLU A 391 -6.78 5.31 -43.09
C GLU A 391 -5.72 6.32 -43.58
N GLN A 392 -4.46 6.22 -43.12
CA GLN A 392 -3.34 7.04 -43.62
C GLN A 392 -2.82 6.57 -44.97
N ASP A 393 -2.82 5.25 -45.26
CA ASP A 393 -2.44 4.69 -46.55
C ASP A 393 -3.56 4.80 -47.58
N MET A 394 -4.81 4.97 -47.17
CA MET A 394 -5.88 5.40 -48.04
C MET A 394 -5.70 6.90 -48.35
N ALA A 395 -4.68 7.22 -49.14
CA ALA A 395 -4.67 8.49 -49.85
C ALA A 395 -6.02 8.64 -50.53
N PRO A 396 -6.63 9.84 -50.56
CA PRO A 396 -7.89 10.00 -51.24
C PRO A 396 -7.70 9.61 -52.70
N PHE A 397 -8.15 8.42 -53.06
CA PHE A 397 -8.39 8.11 -54.44
C PHE A 397 -9.46 9.08 -54.88
N GLY A 398 -9.03 10.21 -55.43
CA GLY A 398 -9.91 11.06 -56.17
C GLY A 398 -10.41 10.25 -57.35
N PHE A 399 -11.66 9.85 -57.31
CA PHE A 399 -12.36 9.46 -58.50
C PHE A 399 -12.37 10.70 -59.39
N VAL A 400 -11.49 10.74 -60.37
CA VAL A 400 -11.62 11.63 -61.50
C VAL A 400 -12.83 11.09 -62.28
N ILE A 401 -13.99 11.63 -62.00
CA ILE A 401 -15.15 11.46 -62.88
C ILE A 401 -14.82 12.26 -64.14
N ASP A 402 -14.23 11.58 -65.10
CA ASP A 402 -14.09 12.01 -66.47
C ASP A 402 -15.51 11.98 -67.06
N GLY A 403 -16.09 13.14 -67.24
CA GLY A 403 -17.52 13.39 -67.55
C GLY A 403 -18.08 12.67 -68.82
N LEU A 404 -17.81 11.42 -68.92
CA LEU A 404 -18.45 10.50 -69.92
C LEU A 404 -19.51 9.70 -69.14
N GLU A 405 -20.74 10.00 -69.40
CA GLU A 405 -21.91 9.23 -69.05
C GLU A 405 -21.85 7.85 -69.68
N ASP A 406 -21.30 6.85 -69.01
CA ASP A 406 -21.58 5.45 -69.36
C ASP A 406 -22.45 4.86 -68.24
N ASP A 407 -23.72 4.71 -68.51
CA ASP A 407 -24.75 4.23 -67.57
C ASP A 407 -24.67 2.72 -67.31
N ASP A 408 -23.71 1.99 -67.82
CA ASP A 408 -23.57 0.54 -67.69
C ASP A 408 -22.22 0.13 -67.07
N LEU A 409 -22.26 -0.41 -65.82
CA LEU A 409 -21.12 -1.06 -65.20
C LEU A 409 -21.13 -2.57 -65.51
N THR A 410 -20.03 -3.10 -65.98
CA THR A 410 -19.84 -4.53 -66.25
C THR A 410 -18.79 -5.05 -65.27
N ASP A 411 -19.09 -6.10 -64.52
CA ASP A 411 -18.13 -6.69 -63.58
C ASP A 411 -17.12 -7.63 -64.26
N SER A 412 -16.19 -8.19 -63.52
CA SER A 412 -15.14 -9.08 -64.02
C SER A 412 -15.68 -10.39 -64.62
N ASP A 413 -16.91 -10.73 -64.38
CA ASP A 413 -17.57 -11.97 -64.84
C ASP A 413 -18.49 -11.68 -66.06
N GLY A 414 -18.51 -10.42 -66.55
CA GLY A 414 -19.26 -10.00 -67.73
C GLY A 414 -20.72 -9.66 -67.47
N GLU A 415 -21.13 -9.54 -66.26
CA GLU A 415 -22.50 -9.16 -65.88
C GLU A 415 -22.68 -7.64 -65.94
N ARG A 416 -23.83 -7.17 -66.47
CA ARG A 416 -24.13 -5.74 -66.58
C ARG A 416 -25.03 -5.25 -65.49
N TRP A 417 -24.59 -4.21 -64.80
CA TRP A 417 -25.34 -3.54 -63.80
C TRP A 417 -25.84 -2.17 -64.26
N LYS A 418 -27.12 -1.90 -64.08
CA LYS A 418 -27.71 -0.60 -64.40
C LYS A 418 -28.08 0.13 -63.19
N LYS A 419 -27.88 1.46 -63.20
CA LYS A 419 -28.34 2.32 -62.14
C LYS A 419 -29.86 2.35 -62.14
N ALA A 420 -30.51 2.03 -61.05
CA ALA A 420 -31.94 2.14 -60.89
C ALA A 420 -32.33 3.63 -60.78
N ASP A 421 -32.74 4.22 -61.91
CA ASP A 421 -33.32 5.55 -61.92
C ASP A 421 -34.84 5.46 -61.77
N GLU A 422 -35.38 6.35 -61.00
CA GLU A 422 -36.75 6.66 -60.77
C GLU A 422 -37.38 6.10 -59.52
N TYR A 423 -36.98 6.66 -58.40
CA TYR A 423 -37.89 7.26 -57.41
C TYR A 423 -37.03 7.86 -56.30
N GLY A 424 -37.04 9.16 -56.21
CA GLY A 424 -36.23 9.92 -55.26
C GLY A 424 -36.42 9.43 -53.85
N ASP A 425 -35.48 8.69 -53.38
CA ASP A 425 -34.96 8.78 -52.03
C ASP A 425 -33.67 7.93 -51.87
N ARG A 426 -32.57 8.62 -51.76
CA ARG A 426 -31.36 8.36 -51.00
C ARG A 426 -30.84 6.94 -50.78
N SER A 427 -30.87 6.02 -51.70
CA SER A 427 -30.02 4.83 -51.65
C SER A 427 -29.65 4.43 -53.06
N TYR A 428 -28.37 4.41 -53.37
CA TYR A 428 -27.83 3.82 -54.57
C TYR A 428 -27.99 2.31 -54.45
N MET A 429 -29.09 1.76 -54.99
CA MET A 429 -29.27 0.34 -55.19
C MET A 429 -28.95 0.02 -56.66
N TRP A 430 -28.10 -0.94 -56.89
CA TRP A 430 -27.84 -1.54 -58.21
C TRP A 430 -28.71 -2.77 -58.35
N GLU A 431 -29.47 -2.86 -59.41
CA GLU A 431 -30.25 -4.04 -59.72
C GLU A 431 -29.47 -4.91 -60.73
N TYR A 432 -29.46 -6.21 -60.43
CA TYR A 432 -28.88 -7.24 -61.29
C TYR A 432 -29.87 -7.58 -62.41
N ASN A 433 -29.46 -7.39 -63.66
CA ASN A 433 -30.16 -7.85 -64.83
C ASN A 433 -29.33 -8.98 -65.48
N GLY A 434 -29.65 -10.24 -65.09
CA GLY A 434 -29.06 -11.45 -65.64
C GLY A 434 -29.51 -11.71 -67.10
#